data_456188542c9bda096dcd2b1f93530c61
#
_entry.id   456188542c9bda096dcd2b1f93530c61
#
_cell.length_a   1.000
_cell.length_b   1.000
_cell.length_c   1.000
_cell.angle_alpha   90.00
_cell.angle_beta   90.00
_cell.angle_gamma   90.00
#
_symmetry.space_group_name_H-M   'P 1'
#
loop_
_entity.id
_entity.type
_entity.pdbx_description
1 polymer ?
#
loop_
_entity_poly.entity_id
_entity_poly.type
_entity_poly.pdbx_seq_one_letter_code
_entity_poly.pdbx_strand_id
1 'polypeptide(L)'
;MFAGGIVTVFVTNMERSVRFYTEQLGLKLLQRYENQFAIVDGGHGLTIGLHPAVSTVPATDMKTGMAIGLYLTEPIRHAVTTLKARGITFAEPIVDEANVGMFAYFNDPDGNSLYVAEMKPELKNDAMGVR
;
A
#
# COMPACT_ATOMS: atom_id res chain seq x y z
N MET A 1 -19.28 16.88 8.36
CA MET A 1 -18.94 17.27 6.99
C MET A 1 -18.36 16.09 6.20
N PHE A 2 -17.34 15.44 6.71
CA PHE A 2 -16.72 14.31 6.01
C PHE A 2 -17.12 12.99 6.65
N ALA A 3 -17.20 11.93 5.83
CA ALA A 3 -17.63 10.60 6.29
C ALA A 3 -16.60 9.53 5.91
N GLY A 4 -15.34 9.92 5.84
CA GLY A 4 -14.27 9.01 5.42
C GLY A 4 -13.90 9.25 3.98
N GLY A 5 -13.28 8.27 3.36
CA GLY A 5 -12.84 8.41 1.99
C GLY A 5 -12.14 7.16 1.48
N ILE A 6 -11.52 7.31 0.34
CA ILE A 6 -10.80 6.23 -0.31
C ILE A 6 -9.52 6.80 -0.92
N VAL A 7 -8.44 6.03 -0.88
CA VAL A 7 -7.22 6.39 -1.61
C VAL A 7 -7.32 5.74 -2.99
N THR A 8 -7.28 6.55 -4.04
CA THR A 8 -7.36 6.02 -5.40
C THR A 8 -5.97 6.03 -6.03
N VAL A 9 -5.57 4.89 -6.60
CA VAL A 9 -4.37 4.79 -7.42
C VAL A 9 -4.77 4.53 -8.86
N PHE A 10 -4.04 5.14 -9.79
CA PHE A 10 -4.33 5.00 -11.21
C PHE A 10 -3.45 3.91 -11.79
N VAL A 11 -4.06 3.00 -12.51
CA VAL A 11 -3.41 1.78 -13.01
C VAL A 11 -3.60 1.67 -14.51
N THR A 12 -2.61 1.10 -15.21
CA THR A 12 -2.67 0.94 -16.66
C THR A 12 -3.21 -0.42 -17.08
N ASN A 13 -3.21 -1.40 -16.18
CA ASN A 13 -3.71 -2.74 -16.45
C ASN A 13 -4.42 -3.25 -15.21
N MET A 14 -5.75 -3.22 -15.23
CA MET A 14 -6.57 -3.56 -14.07
C MET A 14 -6.31 -4.99 -13.59
N GLU A 15 -6.25 -5.96 -14.50
CA GLU A 15 -6.02 -7.36 -14.14
C GLU A 15 -4.70 -7.55 -13.41
N ARG A 16 -3.63 -6.95 -13.92
CA ARG A 16 -2.31 -7.02 -13.31
C ARG A 16 -2.32 -6.37 -11.93
N SER A 17 -2.97 -5.22 -11.81
CA SER A 17 -3.01 -4.49 -10.55
C SER A 17 -3.85 -5.19 -9.50
N VAL A 18 -5.00 -5.75 -9.88
CA VAL A 18 -5.81 -6.54 -8.95
C VAL A 18 -5.00 -7.73 -8.43
N ARG A 19 -4.28 -8.42 -9.30
CA ARG A 19 -3.42 -9.53 -8.86
C ARG A 19 -2.31 -9.06 -7.93
N PHE A 20 -1.70 -7.93 -8.24
CA PHE A 20 -0.66 -7.40 -7.36
C PHE A 20 -1.19 -7.14 -5.95
N TYR A 21 -2.28 -6.38 -5.86
CA TYR A 21 -2.81 -5.99 -4.55
C TYR A 21 -3.40 -7.17 -3.78
N THR A 22 -3.99 -8.15 -4.45
CA THR A 22 -4.65 -9.27 -3.78
C THR A 22 -3.75 -10.49 -3.60
N GLU A 23 -3.02 -10.90 -4.63
CA GLU A 23 -2.22 -12.13 -4.57
C GLU A 23 -0.82 -11.88 -4.03
N GLN A 24 -0.13 -10.87 -4.52
CA GLN A 24 1.23 -10.57 -4.07
C GLN A 24 1.24 -9.84 -2.73
N LEU A 25 0.50 -8.74 -2.63
CA LEU A 25 0.44 -7.94 -1.41
C LEU A 25 -0.45 -8.57 -0.34
N GLY A 26 -1.45 -9.32 -0.74
CA GLY A 26 -2.29 -10.07 0.20
C GLY A 26 -3.49 -9.30 0.73
N LEU A 27 -3.91 -8.23 0.08
CA LEU A 27 -5.08 -7.48 0.50
C LEU A 27 -6.35 -8.16 0.00
N LYS A 28 -7.47 -7.89 0.69
CA LYS A 28 -8.75 -8.48 0.33
C LYS A 28 -9.44 -7.65 -0.75
N LEU A 29 -9.92 -8.30 -1.81
CA LEU A 29 -10.75 -7.64 -2.81
C LEU A 29 -12.14 -7.44 -2.23
N LEU A 30 -12.59 -6.19 -2.14
CA LEU A 30 -13.92 -5.88 -1.64
C LEU A 30 -14.92 -5.78 -2.77
N GLN A 31 -14.52 -5.21 -3.91
CA GLN A 31 -15.41 -4.99 -5.04
C GLN A 31 -14.60 -4.86 -6.31
N ARG A 32 -15.11 -5.39 -7.41
CA ARG A 32 -14.54 -5.18 -8.73
C ARG A 32 -15.67 -5.03 -9.73
N TYR A 33 -15.59 -4.00 -10.57
CA TYR A 33 -16.53 -3.76 -11.64
C TYR A 33 -15.77 -3.86 -12.95
N GLU A 34 -15.59 -5.10 -13.43
CA GLU A 34 -14.86 -5.41 -14.66
C GLU A 34 -13.47 -4.76 -14.65
N ASN A 35 -13.14 -3.97 -15.68
CA ASN A 35 -11.89 -3.24 -15.75
C ASN A 35 -12.08 -1.75 -15.47
N GLN A 36 -13.23 -1.36 -14.91
CA GLN A 36 -13.56 0.03 -14.66
C GLN A 36 -13.10 0.51 -13.29
N PHE A 37 -13.19 -0.34 -12.28
CA PHE A 37 -12.57 -0.06 -10.99
C PHE A 37 -12.53 -1.32 -10.11
N ALA A 38 -11.71 -1.25 -9.08
CA ALA A 38 -11.69 -2.26 -8.03
C ALA A 38 -11.40 -1.57 -6.70
N ILE A 39 -11.84 -2.18 -5.61
CA ILE A 39 -11.59 -1.68 -4.26
C ILE A 39 -11.00 -2.82 -3.44
N VAL A 40 -9.86 -2.55 -2.80
CA VAL A 40 -9.20 -3.51 -1.92
C VAL A 40 -9.12 -2.96 -0.51
N ASP A 41 -9.11 -3.86 0.46
CA ASP A 41 -9.10 -3.54 1.88
C ASP A 41 -7.67 -3.61 2.42
N GLY A 42 -7.15 -2.48 2.85
CA GLY A 42 -5.83 -2.39 3.47
C GLY A 42 -5.85 -2.60 4.98
N GLY A 43 -7.02 -2.86 5.56
CA GLY A 43 -7.17 -3.08 6.99
C GLY A 43 -7.49 -1.80 7.75
N HIS A 44 -8.17 -1.96 8.89
CA HIS A 44 -8.49 -0.86 9.82
C HIS A 44 -9.12 0.36 9.14
N GLY A 45 -10.01 0.12 8.18
CA GLY A 45 -10.72 1.20 7.50
C GLY A 45 -9.99 1.81 6.30
N LEU A 46 -8.78 1.36 6.00
CA LEU A 46 -8.07 1.82 4.81
C LEU A 46 -8.63 1.11 3.60
N THR A 47 -9.23 1.86 2.68
CA THR A 47 -9.67 1.32 1.39
C THR A 47 -8.85 1.95 0.28
N ILE A 48 -8.44 1.13 -0.68
CA ILE A 48 -7.66 1.57 -1.82
C ILE A 48 -8.48 1.28 -3.07
N GLY A 49 -8.75 2.32 -3.85
CA GLY A 49 -9.44 2.20 -5.13
C GLY A 49 -8.45 2.09 -6.26
N LEU A 50 -8.69 1.17 -7.17
CA LEU A 50 -7.91 1.02 -8.40
C LEU A 50 -8.76 1.53 -9.55
N HIS A 51 -8.23 2.50 -10.30
CA HIS A 51 -8.97 3.14 -11.38
C HIS A 51 -8.09 3.22 -12.62
N PRO A 52 -8.65 3.02 -13.81
CA PRO A 52 -7.86 3.15 -15.03
C PRO A 52 -7.18 4.50 -15.12
N ALA A 53 -5.89 4.49 -15.48
CA ALA A 53 -5.12 5.71 -15.64
C ALA A 53 -5.64 6.50 -16.82
N VAL A 54 -5.67 7.83 -16.65
CA VAL A 54 -5.87 8.72 -17.79
C VAL A 54 -4.49 9.22 -18.23
N SER A 55 -4.35 9.51 -19.51
CA SER A 55 -3.04 9.81 -20.11
C SER A 55 -2.35 11.03 -19.49
N THR A 56 -3.11 11.87 -18.77
CA THR A 56 -2.57 13.09 -18.17
C THR A 56 -2.10 12.93 -16.74
N VAL A 57 -2.27 11.72 -16.14
CA VAL A 57 -1.83 11.49 -14.77
C VAL A 57 -0.33 11.20 -14.80
N PRO A 58 0.50 12.05 -14.17
CA PRO A 58 1.93 11.80 -14.16
C PRO A 58 2.29 10.64 -13.23
N ALA A 59 3.38 9.96 -13.55
CA ALA A 59 3.93 8.93 -12.66
C ALA A 59 4.45 9.62 -11.40
N THR A 60 4.23 8.98 -10.24
CA THR A 60 4.77 9.45 -8.99
C THR A 60 6.04 8.69 -8.63
N ASP A 61 6.95 9.34 -7.91
CA ASP A 61 8.08 8.64 -7.33
C ASP A 61 8.05 8.79 -5.80
N MET A 62 8.88 8.01 -5.12
CA MET A 62 8.84 7.96 -3.65
C MET A 62 9.35 9.22 -2.96
N LYS A 63 10.00 10.12 -3.70
CA LYS A 63 10.57 11.34 -3.12
C LYS A 63 9.63 12.53 -3.23
N THR A 64 8.70 12.46 -4.17
CA THR A 64 7.75 13.55 -4.41
C THR A 64 6.38 12.93 -4.59
N GLY A 65 5.36 13.47 -3.95
CA GLY A 65 4.01 12.97 -4.09
C GLY A 65 3.59 12.11 -2.91
N MET A 66 2.63 11.21 -3.16
CA MET A 66 1.98 10.46 -2.11
C MET A 66 2.45 9.01 -2.08
N ALA A 67 2.43 8.42 -0.91
CA ALA A 67 2.69 6.99 -0.74
C ALA A 67 1.63 6.40 0.18
N ILE A 68 1.28 5.14 -0.06
CA ILE A 68 0.34 4.41 0.79
C ILE A 68 1.16 3.60 1.79
N GLY A 69 0.95 3.87 3.07
CA GLY A 69 1.61 3.13 4.14
C GLY A 69 0.70 2.05 4.69
N LEU A 70 1.22 0.84 4.81
CA LEU A 70 0.52 -0.31 5.36
C LEU A 70 1.18 -0.71 6.66
N TYR A 71 0.46 -0.58 7.77
CA TYR A 71 1.01 -0.89 9.08
C TYR A 71 0.96 -2.38 9.34
N LEU A 72 2.09 -2.92 9.82
CA LEU A 72 2.25 -4.35 10.04
C LEU A 72 1.79 -4.75 11.42
N THR A 73 1.28 -5.99 11.51
CA THR A 73 0.93 -6.63 12.78
C THR A 73 2.00 -7.66 13.19
N GLU A 74 3.10 -7.72 12.45
CA GLU A 74 4.19 -8.66 12.68
C GLU A 74 5.52 -7.95 12.45
N PRO A 75 6.66 -8.55 12.86
CA PRO A 75 7.97 -7.92 12.65
C PRO A 75 8.24 -7.67 11.17
N ILE A 76 8.79 -6.50 10.87
CA ILE A 76 9.01 -6.07 9.48
C ILE A 76 9.93 -7.00 8.70
N ARG A 77 10.95 -7.56 9.34
CA ARG A 77 11.87 -8.48 8.65
C ARG A 77 11.13 -9.73 8.18
N HIS A 78 10.21 -10.23 8.96
CA HIS A 78 9.39 -11.37 8.59
C HIS A 78 8.45 -11.02 7.44
N ALA A 79 7.76 -9.87 7.54
CA ALA A 79 6.85 -9.42 6.49
C ALA A 79 7.58 -9.20 5.16
N VAL A 80 8.74 -8.55 5.20
CA VAL A 80 9.53 -8.30 3.99
C VAL A 80 9.95 -9.62 3.34
N THR A 81 10.39 -10.60 4.13
CA THR A 81 10.76 -11.91 3.61
C THR A 81 9.58 -12.57 2.90
N THR A 82 8.41 -12.54 3.52
CA THR A 82 7.19 -13.11 2.94
C THR A 82 6.82 -12.42 1.63
N LEU A 83 6.84 -11.09 1.63
CA LEU A 83 6.45 -10.32 0.45
C LEU A 83 7.45 -10.48 -0.71
N LYS A 84 8.74 -10.58 -0.41
CA LYS A 84 9.75 -10.89 -1.43
C LYS A 84 9.50 -12.25 -2.06
N ALA A 85 9.12 -13.24 -1.25
CA ALA A 85 8.80 -14.57 -1.76
C ALA A 85 7.58 -14.56 -2.69
N ARG A 86 6.71 -13.57 -2.56
CA ARG A 86 5.56 -13.37 -3.44
C ARG A 86 5.87 -12.50 -4.65
N GLY A 87 7.12 -12.11 -4.83
CA GLY A 87 7.56 -11.36 -6.01
C GLY A 87 7.63 -9.85 -5.84
N ILE A 88 7.45 -9.33 -4.64
CA ILE A 88 7.59 -7.89 -4.42
C ILE A 88 9.06 -7.52 -4.29
N THR A 89 9.49 -6.50 -5.03
CA THR A 89 10.85 -5.97 -4.97
C THR A 89 10.86 -4.70 -4.15
N PHE A 90 11.67 -4.69 -3.10
CA PHE A 90 11.82 -3.49 -2.27
C PHE A 90 12.95 -2.62 -2.81
N ALA A 91 12.70 -1.30 -2.85
CA ALA A 91 13.62 -0.33 -3.46
C ALA A 91 14.89 -0.12 -2.64
N GLU A 92 14.76 -0.18 -1.32
CA GLU A 92 15.86 0.15 -0.39
C GLU A 92 15.91 -0.87 0.73
N PRO A 93 17.02 -0.95 1.47
CA PRO A 93 17.03 -1.70 2.72
C PRO A 93 15.99 -1.15 3.69
N ILE A 94 15.64 -1.96 4.70
CA ILE A 94 14.74 -1.50 5.77
C ILE A 94 15.36 -0.27 6.43
N VAL A 95 14.57 0.79 6.54
CA VAL A 95 14.98 2.04 7.16
C VAL A 95 14.51 2.03 8.60
N ASP A 96 15.43 2.26 9.54
CA ASP A 96 15.10 2.36 10.96
C ASP A 96 15.11 3.84 11.35
N GLU A 97 13.94 4.40 11.58
CA GLU A 97 13.81 5.77 12.06
C GLU A 97 13.57 5.72 13.56
N ALA A 98 14.59 6.11 14.32
CA ALA A 98 14.53 6.14 15.77
C ALA A 98 13.31 6.95 16.23
N ASN A 99 12.58 6.47 17.23
CA ASN A 99 11.39 7.09 17.81
C ASN A 99 10.11 7.00 16.93
N VAL A 100 10.20 6.50 15.71
CA VAL A 100 9.05 6.40 14.80
C VAL A 100 8.75 4.94 14.48
N GLY A 101 9.67 4.26 13.81
CA GLY A 101 9.47 2.88 13.39
C GLY A 101 10.46 2.43 12.36
N MET A 102 10.15 1.30 11.73
CA MET A 102 10.94 0.73 10.65
C MET A 102 10.09 0.65 9.40
N PHE A 103 10.70 0.97 8.25
CA PHE A 103 9.98 1.13 6.99
C PHE A 103 10.68 0.40 5.86
N ALA A 104 9.89 -0.16 4.94
CA ALA A 104 10.41 -0.76 3.72
C ALA A 104 9.55 -0.31 2.54
N TYR A 105 10.18 0.23 1.52
CA TYR A 105 9.51 0.91 0.41
C TYR A 105 9.49 0.05 -0.84
N PHE A 106 8.38 0.10 -1.58
CA PHE A 106 8.22 -0.62 -2.84
C PHE A 106 7.20 0.11 -3.71
N ASN A 107 7.08 -0.32 -4.94
CA ASN A 107 6.11 0.24 -5.87
C ASN A 107 5.14 -0.84 -6.34
N ASP A 108 3.94 -0.41 -6.73
CA ASP A 108 3.04 -1.28 -7.47
C ASP A 108 3.49 -1.37 -8.94
N PRO A 109 2.83 -2.19 -9.78
CA PRO A 109 3.26 -2.35 -11.17
C PRO A 109 3.25 -1.06 -12.00
N ASP A 110 2.51 -0.05 -11.59
CA ASP A 110 2.43 1.24 -12.29
C ASP A 110 3.34 2.30 -11.68
N GLY A 111 4.16 1.94 -10.69
CA GLY A 111 5.05 2.88 -10.04
C GLY A 111 4.42 3.67 -8.91
N ASN A 112 3.20 3.34 -8.50
CA ASN A 112 2.61 3.98 -7.33
C ASN A 112 3.38 3.55 -6.08
N SER A 113 3.68 4.52 -5.23
CA SER A 113 4.54 4.31 -4.07
C SER A 113 3.79 3.71 -2.89
N LEU A 114 4.36 2.66 -2.30
CA LEU A 114 3.85 2.05 -1.08
C LEU A 114 5.00 1.80 -0.11
N TYR A 115 4.65 1.60 1.14
CA TYR A 115 5.60 1.09 2.11
C TYR A 115 4.89 0.24 3.16
N VAL A 116 5.62 -0.67 3.77
CA VAL A 116 5.18 -1.35 4.98
C VAL A 116 5.92 -0.77 6.16
N ALA A 117 5.27 -0.72 7.32
CA ALA A 117 5.83 -0.07 8.48
C ALA A 117 5.54 -0.87 9.75
N GLU A 118 6.58 -1.03 10.57
CA GLU A 118 6.45 -1.50 11.95
C GLU A 118 6.66 -0.30 12.84
N MET A 119 5.57 0.18 13.47
CA MET A 119 5.60 1.40 14.26
C MET A 119 6.06 1.11 15.69
N LYS A 120 6.73 2.11 16.30
CA LYS A 120 7.06 2.03 17.72
C LYS A 120 5.76 1.92 18.54
N PRO A 121 5.78 1.16 19.66
CA PRO A 121 4.55 0.94 20.45
C PRO A 121 3.82 2.22 20.86
N GLU A 122 4.53 3.29 21.14
CA GLU A 122 3.96 4.56 21.57
C GLU A 122 3.11 5.23 20.49
N LEU A 123 3.39 4.92 19.21
CA LEU A 123 2.68 5.51 18.07
C LEU A 123 1.68 4.56 17.44
N LYS A 124 1.74 3.27 17.79
CA LYS A 124 1.01 2.23 17.08
C LYS A 124 -0.50 2.44 17.08
N ASN A 125 -1.07 2.78 18.24
CA ASN A 125 -2.52 2.92 18.33
C ASN A 125 -3.05 4.07 17.46
N ASP A 126 -2.38 5.22 17.50
CA ASP A 126 -2.79 6.35 16.69
C ASP A 126 -2.59 6.07 15.20
N ALA A 127 -1.44 5.50 14.85
CA ALA A 127 -1.13 5.18 13.46
C ALA A 127 -2.13 4.20 12.85
N MET A 128 -2.59 3.21 13.65
CA MET A 128 -3.53 2.21 13.17
C MET A 128 -5.00 2.58 13.41
N GLY A 129 -5.27 3.80 13.89
CA GLY A 129 -6.64 4.26 14.12
C GLY A 129 -7.32 3.61 15.31
N VAL A 130 -6.57 3.01 16.21
CA VAL A 130 -7.09 2.38 17.43
C VAL A 130 -6.94 3.36 18.57
N ARG A 131 -8.03 3.77 19.17
CA ARG A 131 -8.05 4.77 20.23
C ARG A 131 -8.62 4.20 21.50
#